data_7d4c7f88b4e8b56ba06c3020b9692d29
#
_entry.id   7d4c7f88b4e8b56ba06c3020b9692d29
#
_cell.length_a   1.000
_cell.length_b   1.000
_cell.length_c   1.000
_cell.angle_alpha   90.00
_cell.angle_beta   90.00
_cell.angle_gamma   90.00
#
_symmetry.space_group_name_H-M   'P 1'
#
loop_
_entity.id
_entity.type
_entity.pdbx_description
1 polymer ?
#
loop_
_entity_poly.entity_id
_entity_poly.type
_entity_poly.pdbx_seq_one_letter_code
_entity_poly.pdbx_strand_id
1 'polypeptide(L)'
;MKRMILSLVALAAALTMAAQVRPQNNHTVSTTLGLGLEYGFEWAFAGQASVIGRIGYASKGFTLNSALDSFHWSSTLAPAVTLEPRYYFLMNWRDRHGKYTAGNSAEFFSVPTTLTLAKDAKGIGELAVSPVLGVRRAFATHWFHEFTAGADLLCLPTFIVTPHVGYRIGFLF
;
A
#
# COMPACT_ATOMS: atom_id res chain seq x y z
N MET A 1 -7.21 -11.54 -29.33
CA MET A 1 -8.01 -11.41 -28.09
C MET A 1 -8.19 -12.73 -27.35
N LYS A 2 -8.76 -13.81 -27.91
CA LYS A 2 -8.96 -15.09 -27.20
C LYS A 2 -7.67 -15.68 -26.59
N ARG A 3 -6.55 -15.65 -27.30
CA ARG A 3 -5.25 -16.15 -26.80
C ARG A 3 -4.70 -15.34 -25.61
N MET A 4 -4.88 -14.01 -25.62
CA MET A 4 -4.49 -13.14 -24.52
C MET A 4 -5.30 -13.41 -23.24
N ILE A 5 -6.61 -13.63 -23.40
CA ILE A 5 -7.50 -13.98 -22.27
C ILE A 5 -7.10 -15.34 -21.69
N LEU A 6 -6.81 -16.34 -22.55
CA LEU A 6 -6.36 -17.65 -22.09
C LEU A 6 -5.02 -17.57 -21.33
N SER A 7 -4.09 -16.74 -21.81
CA SER A 7 -2.80 -16.53 -21.13
C SER A 7 -2.96 -15.85 -19.79
N LEU A 8 -3.85 -14.88 -19.66
CA LEU A 8 -4.18 -14.21 -18.40
C LEU A 8 -4.86 -15.18 -17.41
N VAL A 9 -5.77 -16.00 -17.89
CA VAL A 9 -6.45 -17.03 -17.06
C VAL A 9 -5.45 -18.10 -16.62
N ALA A 10 -4.57 -18.57 -17.51
CA ALA A 10 -3.53 -19.54 -17.16
C ALA A 10 -2.51 -18.96 -16.17
N LEU A 11 -2.13 -17.70 -16.31
CA LEU A 11 -1.26 -17.00 -15.36
C LEU A 11 -1.94 -16.86 -13.99
N ALA A 12 -3.22 -16.48 -13.96
CA ALA A 12 -3.99 -16.40 -12.73
C ALA A 12 -4.14 -17.77 -12.06
N ALA A 13 -4.40 -18.84 -12.83
CA ALA A 13 -4.47 -20.21 -12.32
C ALA A 13 -3.12 -20.70 -11.79
N ALA A 14 -2.00 -20.40 -12.48
CA ALA A 14 -0.66 -20.76 -12.02
C ALA A 14 -0.29 -20.06 -10.70
N LEU A 15 -0.70 -18.81 -10.53
CA LEU A 15 -0.50 -18.06 -9.27
C LEU A 15 -1.29 -18.68 -8.10
N THR A 16 -2.43 -19.29 -8.37
CA THR A 16 -3.25 -19.91 -7.31
C THR A 16 -2.74 -21.30 -6.87
N MET A 17 -2.06 -22.03 -7.75
CA MET A 17 -1.61 -23.41 -7.46
C MET A 17 -0.28 -23.48 -6.70
N ALA A 18 0.52 -22.42 -6.71
CA ALA A 18 1.86 -22.41 -6.10
C ALA A 18 1.89 -21.99 -4.61
N ALA A 19 0.76 -21.54 -4.05
CA ALA A 19 0.75 -20.94 -2.71
C ALA A 19 0.46 -21.96 -1.61
N GLN A 20 1.46 -22.30 -0.82
CA GLN A 20 1.29 -23.09 0.42
C GLN A 20 0.74 -22.23 1.57
N VAL A 21 1.08 -20.96 1.61
CA VAL A 21 0.61 -19.99 2.62
C VAL A 21 -0.17 -18.88 1.93
N ARG A 22 -1.32 -18.56 2.49
CA ARG A 22 -2.18 -17.47 1.99
C ARG A 22 -2.12 -16.28 2.93
N PRO A 23 -2.21 -15.05 2.42
CA PRO A 23 -2.46 -13.89 3.24
C PRO A 23 -3.71 -14.09 4.09
N GLN A 24 -3.71 -13.47 5.26
CA GLN A 24 -4.85 -13.47 6.17
C GLN A 24 -5.71 -12.24 5.93
N ASN A 25 -7.02 -12.37 6.15
CA ASN A 25 -7.89 -11.20 6.24
C ASN A 25 -7.58 -10.46 7.53
N ASN A 26 -7.32 -9.18 7.45
CA ASN A 26 -6.95 -8.37 8.59
C ASN A 26 -7.71 -7.04 8.59
N HIS A 27 -8.17 -6.63 9.75
CA HIS A 27 -8.55 -5.26 10.01
C HIS A 27 -7.37 -4.51 10.60
N THR A 28 -7.17 -3.27 10.20
CA THR A 28 -6.04 -2.46 10.64
C THR A 28 -6.48 -1.06 11.03
N VAL A 29 -5.85 -0.52 12.07
CA VAL A 29 -5.81 0.92 12.32
C VAL A 29 -4.35 1.32 12.28
N SER A 30 -4.01 2.29 11.45
CA SER A 30 -2.61 2.65 11.20
C SER A 30 -2.42 4.15 11.01
N THR A 31 -1.16 4.57 11.23
CA THR A 31 -0.70 5.92 10.95
C THR A 31 0.53 5.87 10.07
N THR A 32 0.63 6.82 9.15
CA THR A 32 1.79 6.97 8.26
C THR A 32 2.68 8.08 8.81
N LEU A 33 3.94 7.76 9.16
CA LEU A 33 4.92 8.68 9.76
C LEU A 33 4.40 9.48 10.99
N GLY A 34 3.43 8.91 11.73
CA GLY A 34 2.77 9.62 12.84
C GLY A 34 1.80 10.71 12.42
N LEU A 35 1.53 10.84 11.13
CA LEU A 35 0.61 11.80 10.52
C LEU A 35 -0.57 11.06 9.89
N GLY A 36 -1.76 11.48 10.26
CA GLY A 36 -2.99 10.84 9.79
C GLY A 36 -3.38 9.60 10.60
N LEU A 37 -4.56 9.13 10.33
CA LEU A 37 -5.14 7.92 10.92
C LEU A 37 -6.00 7.26 9.85
N GLU A 38 -5.75 5.99 9.60
CA GLU A 38 -6.44 5.21 8.58
C GLU A 38 -6.97 3.91 9.19
N TYR A 39 -8.21 3.59 8.88
CA TYR A 39 -8.75 2.25 9.04
C TYR A 39 -8.61 1.51 7.72
N GLY A 40 -8.17 0.26 7.76
CA GLY A 40 -8.01 -0.60 6.60
C GLY A 40 -8.60 -1.98 6.80
N PHE A 41 -9.10 -2.54 5.71
CA PHE A 41 -9.49 -3.95 5.63
C PHE A 41 -8.73 -4.60 4.48
N GLU A 42 -8.00 -5.68 4.80
CA GLU A 42 -7.28 -6.50 3.84
C GLU A 42 -8.08 -7.78 3.58
N TRP A 43 -8.44 -7.98 2.34
CA TRP A 43 -9.11 -9.19 1.85
C TRP A 43 -8.14 -10.03 1.02
N ALA A 44 -7.82 -11.23 1.53
CA ALA A 44 -7.03 -12.23 0.83
C ALA A 44 -7.93 -13.07 -0.08
N PHE A 45 -7.70 -13.07 -1.38
CA PHE A 45 -8.60 -13.73 -2.33
C PHE A 45 -7.96 -14.87 -3.12
N ALA A 46 -6.66 -14.86 -3.37
CA ALA A 46 -6.01 -15.91 -4.14
C ALA A 46 -4.52 -16.02 -3.86
N GLY A 47 -4.03 -17.22 -3.61
CA GLY A 47 -2.61 -17.52 -3.49
C GLY A 47 -1.89 -16.57 -2.54
N GLN A 48 -1.02 -15.73 -3.07
CA GLN A 48 -0.28 -14.70 -2.35
C GLN A 48 -0.82 -13.28 -2.61
N ALA A 49 -2.04 -13.16 -3.11
CA ALA A 49 -2.65 -11.89 -3.48
C ALA A 49 -3.73 -11.45 -2.49
N SER A 50 -3.79 -10.16 -2.22
CA SER A 50 -4.82 -9.49 -1.44
C SER A 50 -5.20 -8.15 -2.04
N VAL A 51 -6.32 -7.60 -1.58
CA VAL A 51 -6.72 -6.21 -1.82
C VAL A 51 -6.98 -5.55 -0.49
N ILE A 52 -6.44 -4.36 -0.31
CA ILE A 52 -6.65 -3.55 0.89
C ILE A 52 -7.48 -2.33 0.52
N GLY A 53 -8.61 -2.15 1.20
CA GLY A 53 -9.35 -0.91 1.21
C GLY A 53 -8.97 -0.11 2.45
N ARG A 54 -8.65 1.19 2.30
CA ARG A 54 -8.41 2.08 3.44
C ARG A 54 -9.26 3.32 3.33
N ILE A 55 -9.65 3.83 4.48
CA ILE A 55 -10.36 5.10 4.63
C ILE A 55 -9.82 5.83 5.84
N GLY A 56 -9.63 7.12 5.74
CA GLY A 56 -9.12 7.91 6.86
C GLY A 56 -8.65 9.29 6.45
N TYR A 57 -7.75 9.81 7.26
CA TYR A 57 -7.05 11.06 6.99
C TYR A 57 -5.61 10.75 6.68
N ALA A 58 -5.22 10.95 5.42
CA ALA A 58 -3.87 10.75 4.95
C ALA A 58 -3.10 12.08 4.87
N SER A 59 -1.80 12.02 5.11
CA SER A 59 -0.93 13.17 4.89
C SER A 59 -0.73 13.40 3.40
N LYS A 60 -0.99 14.60 2.93
CA LYS A 60 -0.59 15.04 1.60
C LYS A 60 0.90 15.32 1.59
N GLY A 61 1.62 14.52 0.87
CA GLY A 61 2.92 14.74 0.28
C GLY A 61 4.01 15.38 1.14
N PHE A 62 5.19 14.91 0.86
CA PHE A 62 6.46 15.47 1.31
C PHE A 62 6.95 16.41 0.21
N THR A 63 6.83 17.71 0.36
CA THR A 63 7.45 18.66 -0.55
C THR A 63 8.83 19.05 -0.03
N LEU A 64 9.88 18.48 -0.62
CA LEU A 64 11.25 19.00 -0.50
C LEU A 64 11.37 20.23 -1.40
N ASN A 65 11.16 21.41 -0.86
CA ASN A 65 11.59 22.62 -1.52
C ASN A 65 13.11 22.77 -1.34
N SER A 66 13.85 22.55 -2.42
CA SER A 66 15.31 22.72 -2.48
C SER A 66 15.77 24.17 -2.57
N ALA A 67 15.12 25.09 -1.89
CA ALA A 67 15.71 26.40 -1.61
C ALA A 67 16.67 26.21 -0.43
N LEU A 68 17.94 26.47 -0.66
CA LEU A 68 19.12 26.15 0.18
C LEU A 68 19.09 26.67 1.63
N ASP A 69 18.00 27.26 2.12
CA ASP A 69 17.98 27.93 3.44
C ASP A 69 16.83 27.53 4.38
N SER A 70 15.88 26.68 3.98
CA SER A 70 14.85 26.27 4.94
C SER A 70 14.21 24.93 4.59
N PHE A 71 14.33 23.99 5.50
CA PHE A 71 13.60 22.72 5.49
C PHE A 71 12.15 22.99 5.91
N HIS A 72 11.24 23.16 4.96
CA HIS A 72 9.83 23.32 5.24
C HIS A 72 9.13 21.97 5.16
N TRP A 73 8.74 21.44 6.31
CA TRP A 73 7.80 20.33 6.44
C TRP A 73 6.38 20.89 6.37
N SER A 74 5.68 20.64 5.29
CA SER A 74 4.25 20.94 5.20
C SER A 74 3.49 19.64 5.01
N SER A 75 2.74 19.21 6.03
CA SER A 75 1.82 18.10 5.94
C SER A 75 0.39 18.61 6.13
N THR A 76 -0.44 18.52 5.11
CA THR A 76 -1.86 18.78 5.22
C THR A 76 -2.59 17.45 5.32
N LEU A 77 -3.33 17.24 6.40
CA LEU A 77 -4.21 16.08 6.55
C LEU A 77 -5.46 16.27 5.70
N ALA A 78 -5.80 15.27 4.91
CA ALA A 78 -6.97 15.30 4.06
C ALA A 78 -7.71 13.96 4.12
N PRO A 79 -9.06 13.97 4.07
CA PRO A 79 -9.81 12.73 3.92
C PRO A 79 -9.38 12.00 2.66
N ALA A 80 -9.12 10.71 2.76
CA ALA A 80 -8.67 9.89 1.65
C ALA A 80 -9.31 8.51 1.67
N VAL A 81 -9.47 7.97 0.47
CA VAL A 81 -9.85 6.57 0.24
C VAL A 81 -8.77 5.94 -0.63
N THR A 82 -8.26 4.79 -0.20
CA THR A 82 -7.23 4.06 -0.93
C THR A 82 -7.71 2.64 -1.24
N LEU A 83 -7.50 2.22 -2.48
CA LEU A 83 -7.61 0.83 -2.90
C LEU A 83 -6.22 0.34 -3.29
N GLU A 84 -5.76 -0.75 -2.67
CA GLU A 84 -4.41 -1.26 -2.86
C GLU A 84 -4.42 -2.76 -3.16
N PRO A 85 -4.31 -3.16 -4.44
CA PRO A 85 -3.96 -4.53 -4.79
C PRO A 85 -2.51 -4.81 -4.37
N ARG A 86 -2.29 -6.00 -3.78
CA ARG A 86 -1.01 -6.40 -3.18
C ARG A 86 -0.68 -7.83 -3.53
N TYR A 87 0.59 -8.11 -3.82
CA TYR A 87 1.12 -9.44 -4.06
C TYR A 87 2.34 -9.70 -3.18
N TYR A 88 2.26 -10.73 -2.32
CA TYR A 88 3.29 -11.11 -1.35
C TYR A 88 4.26 -12.14 -1.93
N PHE A 89 5.26 -11.70 -2.69
CA PHE A 89 6.11 -12.59 -3.47
C PHE A 89 7.09 -13.45 -2.64
N LEU A 90 7.42 -13.09 -1.40
CA LEU A 90 8.29 -13.88 -0.52
C LEU A 90 7.55 -14.58 0.63
N MET A 91 6.24 -14.54 0.71
CA MET A 91 5.48 -15.15 1.82
C MET A 91 5.73 -16.65 1.93
N ASN A 92 5.65 -17.39 0.82
CA ASN A 92 5.90 -18.83 0.79
C ASN A 92 7.36 -19.20 1.09
N TRP A 93 8.31 -18.37 0.67
CA TRP A 93 9.71 -18.57 0.99
C TRP A 93 9.95 -18.39 2.49
N ARG A 94 9.37 -17.38 3.09
CA ARG A 94 9.45 -17.10 4.53
C ARG A 94 8.92 -18.27 5.35
N ASP A 95 7.73 -18.75 5.00
CA ASP A 95 7.09 -19.88 5.69
C ASP A 95 7.95 -21.15 5.63
N ARG A 96 8.42 -21.52 4.45
CA ARG A 96 9.31 -22.69 4.27
C ARG A 96 10.62 -22.61 5.07
N HIS A 97 11.07 -21.40 5.41
CA HIS A 97 12.27 -21.18 6.24
C HIS A 97 11.93 -20.88 7.71
N GLY A 98 10.72 -21.21 8.17
CA GLY A 98 10.27 -21.01 9.55
C GLY A 98 10.25 -19.56 10.00
N LYS A 99 10.16 -18.60 9.06
CA LYS A 99 10.08 -17.17 9.38
C LYS A 99 8.63 -16.77 9.62
N TYR A 100 8.44 -15.87 10.56
CA TYR A 100 7.12 -15.36 10.92
C TYR A 100 6.39 -14.72 9.73
N THR A 101 5.16 -15.21 9.47
CA THR A 101 4.30 -14.76 8.35
C THR A 101 2.93 -14.24 8.82
N ALA A 102 2.60 -14.38 10.12
CA ALA A 102 1.34 -13.87 10.63
C ALA A 102 1.22 -12.35 10.45
N GLY A 103 -0.02 -11.86 10.35
CA GLY A 103 -0.31 -10.46 10.04
C GLY A 103 0.21 -10.04 8.67
N ASN A 104 0.35 -11.00 7.74
CA ASN A 104 0.89 -10.80 6.39
C ASN A 104 2.33 -10.26 6.39
N SER A 105 3.15 -10.78 7.33
CA SER A 105 4.57 -10.40 7.48
C SER A 105 5.43 -10.93 6.35
N ALA A 106 5.46 -10.21 5.24
CA ALA A 106 6.25 -10.56 4.07
C ALA A 106 6.64 -9.32 3.25
N GLU A 107 7.48 -9.55 2.27
CA GLU A 107 7.79 -8.61 1.20
C GLU A 107 6.67 -8.64 0.16
N PHE A 108 6.30 -7.47 -0.36
CA PHE A 108 5.21 -7.36 -1.31
C PHE A 108 5.48 -6.32 -2.40
N PHE A 109 4.80 -6.50 -3.52
CA PHE A 109 4.58 -5.46 -4.51
C PHE A 109 3.13 -4.98 -4.41
N SER A 110 2.89 -3.69 -4.51
CA SER A 110 1.54 -3.14 -4.54
C SER A 110 1.42 -1.90 -5.42
N VAL A 111 0.17 -1.58 -5.76
CA VAL A 111 -0.18 -0.39 -6.54
C VAL A 111 -1.32 0.35 -5.84
N PRO A 112 -1.04 1.02 -4.71
CA PRO A 112 -2.05 1.85 -4.05
C PRO A 112 -2.59 2.90 -5.02
N THR A 113 -3.91 3.00 -5.09
CA THR A 113 -4.64 4.05 -5.79
C THR A 113 -5.39 4.85 -4.74
N THR A 114 -4.96 6.09 -4.52
CA THR A 114 -5.49 6.97 -3.46
C THR A 114 -6.23 8.15 -4.07
N LEU A 115 -7.49 8.30 -3.67
CA LEU A 115 -8.29 9.48 -3.93
C LEU A 115 -8.34 10.33 -2.67
N THR A 116 -7.81 11.54 -2.74
CA THR A 116 -7.87 12.51 -1.67
C THR A 116 -9.07 13.44 -1.91
N LEU A 117 -9.92 13.57 -0.90
CA LEU A 117 -11.17 14.36 -0.99
C LEU A 117 -10.97 15.83 -0.60
N ALA A 118 -9.79 16.20 -0.12
CA ALA A 118 -9.51 17.60 0.18
C ALA A 118 -9.51 18.40 -1.09
N LYS A 119 -10.29 19.47 -1.06
CA LYS A 119 -10.30 20.48 -2.10
C LYS A 119 -8.98 21.26 -2.01
N ASP A 120 -8.24 21.31 -3.10
CA ASP A 120 -7.26 22.36 -3.30
C ASP A 120 -7.96 23.72 -3.39
N ALA A 121 -7.22 24.81 -3.57
CA ALA A 121 -7.80 26.13 -3.80
C ALA A 121 -8.75 26.20 -5.02
N LYS A 122 -8.75 25.19 -5.86
CA LYS A 122 -9.61 25.05 -7.06
C LYS A 122 -10.75 24.04 -6.87
N GLY A 123 -10.85 23.39 -5.71
CA GLY A 123 -11.92 22.47 -5.38
C GLY A 123 -11.81 21.07 -6.02
N ILE A 124 -10.65 20.69 -6.53
CA ILE A 124 -10.41 19.42 -7.22
C ILE A 124 -9.72 18.45 -6.24
N GLY A 125 -10.19 17.22 -6.17
CA GLY A 125 -9.53 16.13 -5.45
C GLY A 125 -8.25 15.71 -6.16
N GLU A 126 -7.38 15.02 -5.43
CA GLU A 126 -6.12 14.48 -5.97
C GLU A 126 -6.25 12.96 -6.13
N LEU A 127 -5.88 12.46 -7.30
CA LEU A 127 -5.77 11.02 -7.57
C LEU A 127 -4.30 10.67 -7.75
N ALA A 128 -3.82 9.77 -6.91
CA ALA A 128 -2.47 9.22 -6.97
C ALA A 128 -2.50 7.72 -7.21
N VAL A 129 -1.59 7.22 -8.05
CA VAL A 129 -1.32 5.79 -8.26
C VAL A 129 0.14 5.56 -7.91
N SER A 130 0.42 4.66 -6.98
CA SER A 130 1.76 4.51 -6.39
C SER A 130 2.29 3.08 -6.52
N PRO A 131 2.90 2.69 -7.66
CA PRO A 131 3.58 1.40 -7.73
C PRO A 131 4.77 1.38 -6.74
N VAL A 132 4.71 0.46 -5.77
CA VAL A 132 5.70 0.35 -4.70
C VAL A 132 6.08 -1.09 -4.40
N LEU A 133 7.31 -1.27 -3.96
CA LEU A 133 7.78 -2.44 -3.23
C LEU A 133 7.72 -2.13 -1.74
N GLY A 134 7.33 -3.13 -0.95
CA GLY A 134 7.21 -2.94 0.48
C GLY A 134 7.62 -4.16 1.29
N VAL A 135 7.84 -3.91 2.55
CA VAL A 135 8.13 -4.91 3.57
C VAL A 135 7.19 -4.66 4.75
N ARG A 136 6.40 -5.67 5.08
CA ARG A 136 5.58 -5.66 6.30
C ARG A 136 6.18 -6.63 7.31
N ARG A 137 6.21 -6.21 8.58
CA ARG A 137 6.56 -7.07 9.72
C ARG A 137 5.57 -6.83 10.85
N ALA A 138 4.88 -7.89 11.25
CA ALA A 138 4.14 -7.88 12.50
C ALA A 138 5.11 -8.18 13.64
N PHE A 139 4.95 -7.45 14.73
CA PHE A 139 5.70 -7.61 15.98
C PHE A 139 4.72 -7.52 17.14
N ALA A 140 5.04 -8.19 18.25
CA ALA A 140 4.07 -8.47 19.28
C ALA A 140 2.80 -9.14 18.68
N THR A 141 1.70 -9.23 19.42
CA THR A 141 0.53 -10.00 18.96
C THR A 141 -0.28 -9.28 17.88
N HIS A 142 -0.29 -7.95 17.88
CA HIS A 142 -1.23 -7.15 17.08
C HIS A 142 -0.59 -5.95 16.39
N TRP A 143 0.69 -5.67 16.59
CA TRP A 143 1.35 -4.52 15.99
C TRP A 143 2.05 -4.89 14.70
N PHE A 144 2.03 -4.00 13.74
CA PHE A 144 2.84 -4.12 12.54
C PHE A 144 3.52 -2.81 12.19
N HIS A 145 4.62 -2.92 11.48
CA HIS A 145 5.19 -1.82 10.73
C HIS A 145 5.38 -2.20 9.27
N GLU A 146 5.36 -1.21 8.42
CA GLU A 146 5.44 -1.37 6.97
C GLU A 146 6.31 -0.26 6.40
N PHE A 147 7.25 -0.64 5.58
CA PHE A 147 8.08 0.28 4.80
C PHE A 147 7.77 0.07 3.33
N THR A 148 7.62 1.16 2.57
CA THR A 148 7.37 1.15 1.13
C THR A 148 8.31 2.10 0.41
N ALA A 149 8.71 1.73 -0.80
CA ALA A 149 9.51 2.56 -1.70
C ALA A 149 9.09 2.33 -3.15
N GLY A 150 9.05 3.39 -3.94
CA GLY A 150 8.61 3.34 -5.34
C GLY A 150 8.45 4.70 -5.97
N ALA A 151 7.34 4.90 -6.69
CA ALA A 151 7.01 6.17 -7.31
C ALA A 151 5.54 6.51 -7.09
N ASP A 152 5.24 7.79 -6.95
CA ASP A 152 3.90 8.35 -6.96
C ASP A 152 3.61 8.98 -8.32
N LEU A 153 2.56 8.52 -8.96
CA LEU A 153 2.02 9.07 -10.19
C LEU A 153 0.78 9.87 -9.82
N LEU A 154 0.94 11.18 -9.70
CA LEU A 154 -0.18 12.09 -9.48
C LEU A 154 -0.89 12.28 -10.82
N CYS A 155 -2.15 11.85 -10.90
CA CYS A 155 -2.92 11.87 -12.15
C CYS A 155 -3.86 13.08 -12.25
N LEU A 156 -4.21 13.69 -11.12
CA LEU A 156 -5.09 14.87 -11.03
C LEU A 156 -4.60 15.81 -9.94
N PRO A 157 -4.66 17.11 -10.13
CA PRO A 157 -5.12 17.85 -11.31
C PRO A 157 -4.09 17.91 -12.44
N THR A 158 -2.85 17.54 -12.18
CA THR A 158 -1.73 17.59 -13.14
C THR A 158 -0.93 16.30 -13.03
N PHE A 159 -0.47 15.76 -14.16
CA PHE A 159 0.38 14.56 -14.14
C PHE A 159 1.79 14.91 -13.66
N ILE A 160 2.18 14.34 -12.54
CA ILE A 160 3.52 14.51 -11.95
C ILE A 160 4.00 13.16 -11.45
N VAL A 161 5.28 12.87 -11.63
CA VAL A 161 5.93 11.67 -11.10
C VAL A 161 6.92 12.09 -10.03
N THR A 162 6.79 11.51 -8.82
CA THR A 162 7.68 11.78 -7.70
C THR A 162 8.16 10.47 -7.06
N PRO A 163 9.35 10.43 -6.45
CA PRO A 163 9.76 9.27 -5.67
C PRO A 163 8.83 9.08 -4.45
N HIS A 164 8.48 7.82 -4.17
CA HIS A 164 7.70 7.41 -3.01
C HIS A 164 8.60 6.75 -1.98
N VAL A 165 8.52 7.22 -0.74
CA VAL A 165 9.03 6.53 0.44
C VAL A 165 7.98 6.64 1.54
N GLY A 166 7.55 5.51 2.06
CA GLY A 166 6.50 5.46 3.08
C GLY A 166 6.91 4.59 4.27
N TYR A 167 6.51 5.01 5.45
CA TYR A 167 6.58 4.20 6.67
C TYR A 167 5.24 4.27 7.39
N ARG A 168 4.69 3.11 7.70
CA ARG A 168 3.42 2.96 8.41
C ARG A 168 3.62 2.09 9.63
N ILE A 169 2.98 2.46 10.72
CA ILE A 169 2.83 1.63 11.92
C ILE A 169 1.36 1.51 12.25
N GLY A 170 0.94 0.35 12.73
CA GLY A 170 -0.47 0.14 13.03
C GLY A 170 -0.73 -1.08 13.89
N PHE A 171 -2.01 -1.26 14.14
CA PHE A 171 -2.57 -2.34 14.95
C PHE A 171 -3.44 -3.25 14.07
N LEU A 172 -3.30 -4.57 14.26
CA LEU A 172 -4.05 -5.63 13.59
C LEU A 172 -5.10 -6.20 14.54
N PHE A 173 -6.32 -6.47 14.03
CA PHE A 173 -7.38 -7.13 14.81
C PHE A 173 -8.36 -7.90 13.91
#